data_375a018c9c530c6b746cbc9869b95a8b
#
_entry.id   375a018c9c530c6b746cbc9869b95a8b
#
_cell.length_a   1.000
_cell.length_b   1.000
_cell.length_c   1.000
_cell.angle_alpha   90.00
_cell.angle_beta   90.00
_cell.angle_gamma   90.00
#
_symmetry.space_group_name_H-M   'P 1'
#
loop_
_entity.id
_entity.type
_entity.pdbx_description
1 polymer ?
#
loop_
_entity_poly.entity_id
_entity_poly.type
_entity_poly.pdbx_seq_one_letter_code
_entity_poly.pdbx_strand_id
1 'polypeptide(L)'
;MKNILLILCFITGLNTAFANDGWLNILKEGGNNKGIKCTQAIQNAIEKASKNGGGTIFFPAGEYLTGALTLKSNITIHLDSGALLKFSENFDDFLPYVEMRYEGIVMKSFQPLFYAKDVENITITGRGVIDGQGKAWWNEVYRIETAKEPLPPTKYQTMWEEQNKGLYTEPYYKRTVDKKFFRPSFFQAYNCKNILIEGVTFQNSPFWTINPEFCDNVTVTGISIFNPHSPNTDGINPSSCTNVRISNCHISVGDDCITIKSGRDGDGRKYGKATENVTITNCTMLSGHGGVVIGSEMSGGIKKITISNCVFDGTDRGIRIKSARGRGGVVEDIRVDNIVMKNIKEEAIVLSLFYDKGTQVEPVTEKTPIFRNIHMSNITASNVNKAGQILGITEMPIQNITFSNINMDGKEGFTVSTATDVEFHDVKVNATIGSSFKIADSKNIILDNVGSSTAIKGVPVIKLDNVSNALINNNFPFNPTDIFIEADGKDTKNIFLKNNVFNNVATSIKKGKDLDKKAITE
;
A
#
# COMPACT_ATOMS: atom_id res chain seq x y z
N MET A 1 46.07 74.08 25.85
CA MET A 1 44.93 73.65 25.10
C MET A 1 44.62 72.18 25.49
N LYS A 2 43.58 71.98 26.28
CA LYS A 2 43.21 70.72 26.87
C LYS A 2 42.19 70.05 25.93
N ASN A 3 42.54 68.90 25.35
CA ASN A 3 41.59 68.04 24.57
C ASN A 3 40.81 67.21 25.58
N ILE A 4 39.50 67.40 25.64
CA ILE A 4 38.55 66.57 26.38
C ILE A 4 38.06 65.51 25.41
N LEU A 5 38.41 64.25 25.71
CA LEU A 5 37.94 63.10 24.98
C LEU A 5 36.61 62.65 25.57
N LEU A 6 35.51 62.83 24.83
CA LEU A 6 34.19 62.41 25.25
C LEU A 6 34.04 60.91 24.88
N ILE A 7 34.03 60.03 25.88
CA ILE A 7 33.73 58.56 25.68
C ILE A 7 32.23 58.44 25.75
N LEU A 8 31.63 58.16 24.59
CA LEU A 8 30.22 57.75 24.45
C LEU A 8 30.10 56.26 24.79
N CYS A 9 29.61 55.90 25.95
CA CYS A 9 29.25 54.56 26.31
C CYS A 9 27.95 54.18 25.58
N PHE A 10 28.06 53.40 24.50
CA PHE A 10 26.93 52.66 23.91
C PHE A 10 26.60 51.49 24.84
N ILE A 11 25.57 51.65 25.65
CA ILE A 11 24.93 50.50 26.33
C ILE A 11 24.08 49.78 25.28
N THR A 12 24.68 48.80 24.60
CA THR A 12 23.93 47.81 23.83
C THR A 12 23.23 46.91 24.84
N GLY A 13 21.95 47.12 25.04
CA GLY A 13 21.10 46.19 25.76
C GLY A 13 21.17 44.84 25.04
N LEU A 14 21.94 43.90 25.59
CA LEU A 14 21.82 42.50 25.23
C LEU A 14 20.41 42.07 25.65
N ASN A 15 19.48 42.10 24.70
CA ASN A 15 18.32 41.26 24.78
C ASN A 15 18.84 39.82 24.73
N THR A 16 19.08 39.21 25.88
CA THR A 16 19.16 37.76 25.99
C THR A 16 17.78 37.24 25.58
N ALA A 17 17.60 36.96 24.29
CA ALA A 17 16.57 36.07 23.85
C ALA A 17 16.88 34.75 24.58
N PHE A 18 16.21 34.50 25.69
CA PHE A 18 16.12 33.14 26.21
C PHE A 18 15.58 32.32 25.07
N ALA A 19 16.41 31.46 24.50
CA ALA A 19 15.94 30.40 23.64
C ALA A 19 14.88 29.70 24.48
N ASN A 20 13.62 29.91 24.12
CA ASN A 20 12.52 29.14 24.67
C ASN A 20 12.89 27.74 24.29
N ASP A 21 13.07 26.82 25.25
CA ASP A 21 13.59 25.46 25.02
C ASP A 21 12.77 24.64 23.96
N GLY A 22 11.72 25.22 23.43
CA GLY A 22 10.85 24.63 22.41
C GLY A 22 10.19 23.34 22.86
N TRP A 23 10.56 22.83 24.04
CA TRP A 23 10.05 21.58 24.62
C TRP A 23 9.00 21.85 25.68
N LEU A 24 7.76 21.47 25.41
CA LEU A 24 6.68 21.54 26.39
C LEU A 24 6.46 20.16 26.99
N ASN A 25 6.96 19.94 28.22
CA ASN A 25 6.70 18.71 28.95
C ASN A 25 5.21 18.66 29.34
N ILE A 26 4.49 17.68 28.82
CA ILE A 26 3.03 17.58 28.98
C ILE A 26 2.60 17.52 30.45
N LEU A 27 3.39 16.97 31.33
CA LEU A 27 3.09 16.96 32.78
C LEU A 27 3.10 18.36 33.41
N LYS A 28 3.91 19.29 32.85
CA LYS A 28 3.94 20.67 33.27
C LYS A 28 2.83 21.53 32.63
N GLU A 29 2.25 21.03 31.56
CA GLU A 29 1.14 21.67 30.82
C GLU A 29 -0.24 21.13 31.28
N GLY A 30 -0.31 20.43 32.41
CA GLY A 30 -1.57 19.90 32.97
C GLY A 30 -1.93 18.49 32.50
N GLY A 31 -1.03 17.80 31.80
CA GLY A 31 -1.22 16.40 31.42
C GLY A 31 -1.11 15.44 32.61
N ASN A 32 -1.54 14.21 32.40
CA ASN A 32 -1.54 13.17 33.42
C ASN A 32 -0.96 11.86 32.82
N ASN A 33 0.00 11.27 33.51
CA ASN A 33 0.69 10.03 33.08
C ASN A 33 0.22 8.77 33.83
N LYS A 34 -0.98 8.77 34.40
CA LYS A 34 -1.59 7.65 35.12
C LYS A 34 -2.87 7.14 34.43
N GLY A 35 -3.02 7.35 33.14
CA GLY A 35 -4.18 6.90 32.36
C GLY A 35 -5.44 7.75 32.54
N ILE A 36 -5.36 8.91 33.16
CA ILE A 36 -6.50 9.85 33.25
C ILE A 36 -6.54 10.70 31.99
N LYS A 37 -7.71 10.83 31.39
CA LYS A 37 -7.91 11.57 30.15
C LYS A 37 -7.49 13.03 30.27
N CYS A 38 -6.55 13.45 29.42
CA CYS A 38 -5.96 14.79 29.41
C CYS A 38 -5.93 15.44 28.02
N THR A 39 -6.92 15.14 27.18
CA THR A 39 -7.02 15.65 25.80
C THR A 39 -6.84 17.14 25.71
N GLN A 40 -7.56 17.90 26.57
CA GLN A 40 -7.52 19.37 26.54
C GLN A 40 -6.13 19.91 26.88
N ALA A 41 -5.43 19.29 27.84
CA ALA A 41 -4.08 19.70 28.20
C ALA A 41 -3.10 19.49 27.03
N ILE A 42 -3.20 18.35 26.34
CA ILE A 42 -2.38 18.05 25.16
C ILE A 42 -2.71 19.02 24.02
N GLN A 43 -3.98 19.26 23.73
CA GLN A 43 -4.40 20.17 22.68
C GLN A 43 -3.96 21.62 22.98
N ASN A 44 -4.08 22.07 24.23
CA ASN A 44 -3.61 23.40 24.65
C ASN A 44 -2.09 23.54 24.50
N ALA A 45 -1.33 22.50 24.80
CA ALA A 45 0.13 22.50 24.61
C ALA A 45 0.50 22.62 23.12
N ILE A 46 -0.21 21.90 22.23
CA ILE A 46 -0.06 22.00 20.76
C ILE A 46 -0.35 23.44 20.30
N GLU A 47 -1.44 24.04 20.77
CA GLU A 47 -1.83 25.41 20.40
C GLU A 47 -0.85 26.46 20.94
N LYS A 48 -0.36 26.26 22.16
CA LYS A 48 0.67 27.13 22.78
C LYS A 48 1.96 27.10 21.98
N ALA A 49 2.44 25.90 21.65
CA ALA A 49 3.63 25.74 20.81
C ALA A 49 3.43 26.40 19.44
N SER A 50 2.31 26.16 18.77
CA SER A 50 1.99 26.73 17.46
C SER A 50 1.97 28.27 17.49
N LYS A 51 1.36 28.87 18.49
CA LYS A 51 1.35 30.35 18.69
C LYS A 51 2.74 30.94 18.87
N ASN A 52 3.69 30.17 19.41
CA ASN A 52 5.08 30.55 19.60
C ASN A 52 5.96 30.22 18.36
N GLY A 53 5.37 29.88 17.22
CA GLY A 53 6.08 29.57 16.00
C GLY A 53 6.44 28.09 15.80
N GLY A 54 6.16 27.24 16.79
CA GLY A 54 6.41 25.80 16.78
C GLY A 54 6.96 25.29 18.09
N GLY A 55 7.16 23.97 18.19
CA GLY A 55 7.76 23.35 19.36
C GLY A 55 7.46 21.85 19.49
N THR A 56 8.08 21.26 20.51
CA THR A 56 7.96 19.84 20.82
C THR A 56 7.06 19.62 22.02
N ILE A 57 6.02 18.83 21.86
CA ILE A 57 5.18 18.32 22.94
C ILE A 57 5.81 17.02 23.42
N PHE A 58 6.41 17.05 24.60
CA PHE A 58 7.20 15.97 25.15
C PHE A 58 6.40 15.15 26.15
N PHE A 59 6.32 13.85 25.91
CA PHE A 59 5.68 12.85 26.75
C PHE A 59 6.76 12.01 27.45
N PRO A 60 7.11 12.28 28.73
CA PRO A 60 7.97 11.39 29.52
C PRO A 60 7.32 10.01 29.72
N ALA A 61 8.06 9.05 30.26
CA ALA A 61 7.53 7.72 30.59
C ALA A 61 6.24 7.79 31.42
N GLY A 62 5.26 6.95 31.09
CA GLY A 62 3.95 6.86 31.74
C GLY A 62 2.80 6.62 30.76
N GLU A 63 1.61 6.44 31.29
CA GLU A 63 0.41 6.19 30.49
C GLU A 63 -0.46 7.45 30.37
N TYR A 64 -0.73 7.87 29.16
CA TYR A 64 -1.54 9.05 28.81
C TYR A 64 -2.80 8.60 28.08
N LEU A 65 -3.96 9.17 28.44
CA LEU A 65 -5.23 8.93 27.75
C LEU A 65 -5.71 10.21 27.08
N THR A 66 -6.08 10.12 25.81
CA THR A 66 -6.55 11.26 25.02
C THR A 66 -7.70 10.90 24.09
N GLY A 67 -8.52 11.89 23.68
CA GLY A 67 -9.34 11.84 22.47
C GLY A 67 -8.54 12.27 21.25
N ALA A 68 -9.24 12.60 20.16
CA ALA A 68 -8.62 13.07 18.93
C ALA A 68 -7.78 14.36 19.15
N LEU A 69 -6.65 14.47 18.45
CA LEU A 69 -5.74 15.59 18.52
C LEU A 69 -5.60 16.25 17.14
N THR A 70 -5.73 17.59 17.11
CA THR A 70 -5.49 18.38 15.90
C THR A 70 -4.08 18.94 15.93
N LEU A 71 -3.24 18.51 15.00
CA LEU A 71 -1.87 19.00 14.83
C LEU A 71 -1.86 20.33 14.08
N LYS A 72 -0.85 21.14 14.34
CA LYS A 72 -0.61 22.44 13.73
C LYS A 72 0.75 22.47 13.04
N SER A 73 1.02 23.53 12.29
CA SER A 73 2.34 23.68 11.66
C SER A 73 3.46 23.80 12.70
N ASN A 74 4.63 23.26 12.35
CA ASN A 74 5.85 23.28 13.14
C ASN A 74 5.74 22.55 14.50
N ILE A 75 4.95 21.48 14.58
CA ILE A 75 4.74 20.71 15.82
C ILE A 75 5.42 19.36 15.75
N THR A 76 6.16 19.06 16.81
CA THR A 76 6.70 17.73 17.09
C THR A 76 5.97 17.11 18.28
N ILE A 77 5.43 15.91 18.09
CA ILE A 77 4.95 15.03 19.18
C ILE A 77 6.08 14.05 19.48
N HIS A 78 6.70 14.16 20.64
CA HIS A 78 7.81 13.30 21.06
C HIS A 78 7.39 12.40 22.22
N LEU A 79 7.43 11.08 21.99
CA LEU A 79 7.17 10.09 23.02
C LEU A 79 8.48 9.44 23.46
N ASP A 80 8.89 9.68 24.71
CA ASP A 80 10.09 9.10 25.26
C ASP A 80 9.93 7.58 25.47
N SER A 81 11.04 6.89 25.71
CA SER A 81 11.03 5.48 26.07
C SER A 81 10.16 5.23 27.30
N GLY A 82 9.22 4.29 27.20
CA GLY A 82 8.24 4.01 28.27
C GLY A 82 7.01 4.94 28.29
N ALA A 83 6.89 5.90 27.36
CA ALA A 83 5.64 6.63 27.17
C ALA A 83 4.63 5.77 26.39
N LEU A 84 3.39 5.71 26.87
CA LEU A 84 2.26 5.04 26.25
C LEU A 84 1.12 6.05 26.07
N LEU A 85 0.87 6.47 24.85
CA LEU A 85 -0.26 7.34 24.51
C LEU A 85 -1.43 6.50 24.00
N LYS A 86 -2.50 6.41 24.80
CA LYS A 86 -3.74 5.71 24.46
C LYS A 86 -4.80 6.67 23.97
N PHE A 87 -5.50 6.28 22.92
CA PHE A 87 -6.69 7.00 22.49
C PHE A 87 -7.96 6.41 23.14
N SER A 88 -8.95 7.27 23.35
CA SER A 88 -10.21 6.92 24.02
C SER A 88 -11.01 5.90 23.20
N GLU A 89 -11.76 5.02 23.88
CA GLU A 89 -12.77 4.14 23.27
C GLU A 89 -14.13 4.82 23.13
N ASN A 90 -14.30 6.05 23.65
CA ASN A 90 -15.55 6.80 23.54
C ASN A 90 -15.58 7.58 22.21
N PHE A 91 -16.49 7.25 21.32
CA PHE A 91 -16.64 7.87 20.01
C PHE A 91 -16.90 9.38 20.06
N ASP A 92 -17.51 9.90 21.13
CA ASP A 92 -17.73 11.33 21.31
C ASP A 92 -16.43 12.13 21.43
N ASP A 93 -15.34 11.50 21.85
CA ASP A 93 -14.02 12.13 21.96
C ASP A 93 -13.35 12.37 20.57
N PHE A 94 -14.02 11.96 19.50
CA PHE A 94 -13.59 12.14 18.10
C PHE A 94 -14.54 13.04 17.31
N LEU A 95 -15.36 13.81 18.02
CA LEU A 95 -16.22 14.85 17.46
C LEU A 95 -15.61 16.25 17.68
N PRO A 96 -15.96 17.23 16.87
CA PRO A 96 -16.93 17.18 15.76
C PRO A 96 -16.39 16.43 14.55
N TYR A 97 -17.28 16.05 13.62
CA TYR A 97 -16.87 15.54 12.32
C TYR A 97 -16.03 16.56 11.58
N VAL A 98 -14.95 16.07 10.94
CA VAL A 98 -14.04 16.87 10.14
C VAL A 98 -14.05 16.40 8.69
N GLU A 99 -13.61 17.24 7.77
CA GLU A 99 -13.36 16.83 6.39
C GLU A 99 -12.15 15.90 6.37
N MET A 100 -12.36 14.72 5.83
CA MET A 100 -11.37 13.67 5.72
C MET A 100 -11.55 12.89 4.42
N ARG A 101 -10.62 12.01 4.09
CA ARG A 101 -10.81 11.07 2.99
C ARG A 101 -10.89 9.65 3.53
N TYR A 102 -11.99 8.97 3.23
CA TYR A 102 -12.22 7.58 3.62
C TYR A 102 -12.20 6.68 2.39
N GLU A 103 -11.30 5.70 2.34
CA GLU A 103 -11.11 4.82 1.18
C GLU A 103 -11.14 5.55 -0.17
N GLY A 104 -10.50 6.70 -0.23
CA GLY A 104 -10.35 7.49 -1.45
C GLY A 104 -11.53 8.41 -1.80
N ILE A 105 -12.50 8.59 -0.91
CA ILE A 105 -13.65 9.51 -1.07
C ILE A 105 -13.62 10.58 0.01
N VAL A 106 -13.70 11.85 -0.40
CA VAL A 106 -13.74 12.99 0.51
C VAL A 106 -15.13 13.10 1.15
N MET A 107 -15.17 13.14 2.47
CA MET A 107 -16.41 13.25 3.25
C MET A 107 -16.15 13.89 4.61
N LYS A 108 -17.20 14.17 5.36
CA LYS A 108 -17.11 14.51 6.78
C LYS A 108 -17.39 13.27 7.63
N SER A 109 -16.49 12.99 8.58
CA SER A 109 -16.64 11.87 9.51
C SER A 109 -15.85 12.12 10.80
N PHE A 110 -15.79 11.11 11.69
CA PHE A 110 -14.99 11.19 12.92
C PHE A 110 -13.60 11.72 12.65
N GLN A 111 -13.14 12.62 13.51
CA GLN A 111 -11.78 13.13 13.44
C GLN A 111 -10.79 11.98 13.58
N PRO A 112 -9.78 11.85 12.70
CA PRO A 112 -8.65 10.94 12.90
C PRO A 112 -7.98 11.15 14.25
N LEU A 113 -7.38 10.09 14.80
CA LEU A 113 -6.77 10.16 16.13
C LEU A 113 -5.73 11.29 16.19
N PHE A 114 -4.82 11.32 15.22
CA PHE A 114 -4.01 12.49 14.89
C PHE A 114 -4.52 13.07 13.56
N TYR A 115 -5.04 14.25 13.62
CA TYR A 115 -5.54 14.98 12.45
C TYR A 115 -4.72 16.21 12.15
N ALA A 116 -4.36 16.41 10.91
CA ALA A 116 -3.70 17.60 10.41
C ALA A 116 -4.34 18.01 9.08
N LYS A 117 -4.59 19.28 8.87
CA LYS A 117 -5.13 19.78 7.62
C LYS A 117 -4.53 21.13 7.28
N ASP A 118 -4.06 21.27 6.01
CA ASP A 118 -3.52 22.51 5.47
C ASP A 118 -2.37 23.10 6.32
N VAL A 119 -1.50 22.22 6.86
CA VAL A 119 -0.37 22.59 7.74
C VAL A 119 0.94 21.95 7.25
N GLU A 120 2.06 22.39 7.82
CA GLU A 120 3.39 21.91 7.44
C GLU A 120 4.31 21.65 8.61
N ASN A 121 5.41 20.93 8.36
CA ASN A 121 6.46 20.62 9.34
C ASN A 121 5.90 19.89 10.57
N ILE A 122 5.27 18.73 10.34
CA ILE A 122 4.70 17.87 11.37
C ILE A 122 5.64 16.71 11.65
N THR A 123 5.96 16.47 12.92
CA THR A 123 6.78 15.33 13.32
C THR A 123 6.10 14.53 14.44
N ILE A 124 6.11 13.19 14.31
CA ILE A 124 5.84 12.25 15.41
C ILE A 124 7.09 11.41 15.58
N THR A 125 7.71 11.43 16.76
CA THR A 125 9.02 10.81 16.98
C THR A 125 9.19 10.24 18.38
N GLY A 126 10.26 9.49 18.60
CA GLY A 126 10.63 8.92 19.90
C GLY A 126 10.67 7.40 19.88
N ARG A 127 10.51 6.80 21.07
CA ARG A 127 10.53 5.33 21.28
C ARG A 127 9.30 4.82 22.03
N GLY A 128 8.31 5.69 22.23
CA GLY A 128 7.07 5.35 22.91
C GLY A 128 6.11 4.55 22.03
N VAL A 129 5.03 4.12 22.66
CA VAL A 129 3.93 3.38 22.04
C VAL A 129 2.70 4.25 21.92
N ILE A 130 2.03 4.18 20.79
CA ILE A 130 0.78 4.88 20.52
C ILE A 130 -0.29 3.82 20.25
N ASP A 131 -1.31 3.75 21.13
CA ASP A 131 -2.37 2.74 21.09
C ASP A 131 -3.70 3.37 20.71
N GLY A 132 -4.22 2.97 19.57
CA GLY A 132 -5.49 3.48 19.03
C GLY A 132 -6.73 2.91 19.70
N GLN A 133 -6.59 1.88 20.55
CA GLN A 133 -7.69 1.17 21.21
C GLN A 133 -8.84 0.82 20.24
N GLY A 134 -8.48 0.36 19.01
CA GLY A 134 -9.40 0.18 17.88
C GLY A 134 -10.53 -0.82 18.11
N LYS A 135 -10.46 -1.65 19.15
CA LYS A 135 -11.41 -2.74 19.39
C LYS A 135 -12.88 -2.27 19.48
N ALA A 136 -13.13 -1.14 20.13
CA ALA A 136 -14.47 -0.56 20.21
C ALA A 136 -15.03 -0.24 18.81
N TRP A 137 -14.19 0.30 17.93
CA TRP A 137 -14.50 0.63 16.54
C TRP A 137 -14.78 -0.62 15.70
N TRP A 138 -13.94 -1.67 15.83
CA TRP A 138 -14.14 -2.93 15.10
C TRP A 138 -15.44 -3.61 15.52
N ASN A 139 -15.73 -3.65 16.83
CA ASN A 139 -16.95 -4.24 17.36
C ASN A 139 -18.19 -3.55 16.80
N GLU A 140 -18.18 -2.22 16.68
CA GLU A 140 -19.31 -1.48 16.13
C GLU A 140 -19.52 -1.78 14.63
N VAL A 141 -18.44 -1.84 13.85
CA VAL A 141 -18.54 -2.24 12.43
C VAL A 141 -19.08 -3.66 12.31
N TYR A 142 -18.55 -4.61 13.07
CA TYR A 142 -19.06 -5.98 13.04
C TYR A 142 -20.52 -6.05 13.46
N ARG A 143 -20.95 -5.30 14.47
CA ARG A 143 -22.35 -5.21 14.87
C ARG A 143 -23.26 -4.76 13.72
N ILE A 144 -22.82 -3.78 12.94
CA ILE A 144 -23.57 -3.28 11.79
C ILE A 144 -23.56 -4.30 10.64
N GLU A 145 -22.41 -4.89 10.34
CA GLU A 145 -22.23 -5.78 9.18
C GLU A 145 -22.87 -7.15 9.34
N THR A 146 -22.91 -7.68 10.55
CA THR A 146 -23.41 -9.03 10.82
C THR A 146 -24.86 -9.06 11.28
N ALA A 147 -25.50 -7.90 11.41
CA ALA A 147 -26.91 -7.81 11.77
C ALA A 147 -27.78 -8.49 10.71
N LYS A 148 -28.66 -9.40 11.16
CA LYS A 148 -29.60 -10.11 10.28
C LYS A 148 -30.75 -9.20 9.81
N GLU A 149 -31.14 -8.26 10.65
CA GLU A 149 -32.18 -7.25 10.38
C GLU A 149 -31.55 -5.84 10.43
N PRO A 150 -32.11 -4.87 9.70
CA PRO A 150 -31.64 -3.49 9.77
C PRO A 150 -31.67 -2.96 11.20
N LEU A 151 -30.55 -2.48 11.69
CA LEU A 151 -30.46 -1.86 13.02
C LEU A 151 -30.99 -0.42 12.99
N PRO A 152 -31.59 0.06 14.06
CA PRO A 152 -31.89 1.48 14.21
C PRO A 152 -30.61 2.31 14.06
N PRO A 153 -30.65 3.43 13.31
CA PRO A 153 -29.47 4.27 13.13
C PRO A 153 -29.01 4.85 14.47
N THR A 154 -27.72 4.82 14.70
CA THR A 154 -27.09 5.50 15.83
C THR A 154 -27.06 7.01 15.61
N LYS A 155 -26.85 7.79 16.69
CA LYS A 155 -26.66 9.25 16.56
C LYS A 155 -25.55 9.62 15.58
N TYR A 156 -24.51 8.79 15.47
CA TYR A 156 -23.38 9.01 14.56
C TYR A 156 -23.79 8.82 13.09
N GLN A 157 -24.57 7.80 12.79
CA GLN A 157 -25.08 7.56 11.45
C GLN A 157 -26.02 8.69 11.00
N THR A 158 -26.90 9.16 11.88
CA THR A 158 -27.78 10.31 11.62
C THR A 158 -26.96 11.58 11.36
N MET A 159 -25.99 11.87 12.21
CA MET A 159 -25.09 13.01 12.07
C MET A 159 -24.30 12.94 10.75
N TRP A 160 -23.80 11.75 10.39
CA TRP A 160 -23.06 11.57 9.13
C TRP A 160 -23.94 11.88 7.92
N GLU A 161 -25.16 11.38 7.92
CA GLU A 161 -26.12 11.61 6.82
C GLU A 161 -26.47 13.10 6.67
N GLU A 162 -26.67 13.79 7.78
CA GLU A 162 -26.95 15.24 7.76
C GLU A 162 -25.80 16.05 7.19
N GLN A 163 -24.56 15.72 7.58
CA GLN A 163 -23.37 16.48 7.17
C GLN A 163 -22.82 16.12 5.79
N ASN A 164 -23.27 15.01 5.20
CA ASN A 164 -22.84 14.53 3.88
C ASN A 164 -24.01 14.49 2.87
N LYS A 165 -25.04 15.30 3.07
CA LYS A 165 -26.17 15.43 2.11
C LYS A 165 -25.63 15.76 0.72
N GLY A 166 -26.03 14.96 -0.28
CA GLY A 166 -25.61 15.16 -1.67
C GLY A 166 -24.23 14.58 -1.99
N LEU A 167 -23.59 13.83 -1.10
CA LEU A 167 -22.39 13.09 -1.44
C LEU A 167 -22.73 12.05 -2.51
N TYR A 168 -22.17 12.28 -3.72
CA TYR A 168 -22.31 11.33 -4.81
C TYR A 168 -21.25 10.26 -4.70
N THR A 169 -21.66 9.01 -4.85
CA THR A 169 -20.75 7.87 -4.96
C THR A 169 -21.13 7.02 -6.17
N GLU A 170 -20.14 6.45 -6.83
CA GLU A 170 -20.38 5.45 -7.88
C GLU A 170 -21.14 4.25 -7.28
N PRO A 171 -22.00 3.58 -8.05
CA PRO A 171 -22.85 2.49 -7.55
C PRO A 171 -22.10 1.40 -6.78
N TYR A 172 -20.86 1.14 -7.16
CA TYR A 172 -19.99 0.17 -6.52
C TYR A 172 -19.68 0.52 -5.05
N TYR A 173 -19.51 1.80 -4.72
CA TYR A 173 -19.19 2.24 -3.36
C TYR A 173 -20.43 2.44 -2.48
N LYS A 174 -21.59 2.48 -3.07
CA LYS A 174 -22.88 2.70 -2.37
C LYS A 174 -23.04 1.78 -1.16
N ARG A 175 -22.72 0.50 -1.31
CA ARG A 175 -22.83 -0.50 -0.23
C ARG A 175 -22.05 -0.11 1.03
N THR A 176 -20.88 0.50 0.91
CA THR A 176 -20.08 0.98 2.05
C THR A 176 -20.68 2.26 2.63
N VAL A 177 -21.10 3.18 1.78
CA VAL A 177 -21.72 4.45 2.18
C VAL A 177 -23.05 4.22 2.92
N ASP A 178 -23.81 3.22 2.52
CA ASP A 178 -25.09 2.89 3.15
C ASP A 178 -24.95 2.51 4.65
N LYS A 179 -23.75 2.12 5.10
CA LYS A 179 -23.49 1.87 6.53
C LYS A 179 -23.47 3.13 7.38
N LYS A 180 -23.10 4.27 6.81
CA LYS A 180 -23.05 5.62 7.45
C LYS A 180 -22.24 5.68 8.75
N PHE A 181 -21.34 4.70 8.97
CA PHE A 181 -20.44 4.64 10.10
C PHE A 181 -19.02 4.40 9.61
N PHE A 182 -18.17 5.41 9.70
CA PHE A 182 -16.82 5.44 9.15
C PHE A 182 -15.80 5.65 10.25
N ARG A 183 -15.02 4.61 10.51
CA ARG A 183 -13.97 4.63 11.54
C ARG A 183 -12.88 5.65 11.20
N PRO A 184 -12.33 6.37 12.17
CA PRO A 184 -11.23 7.30 11.92
C PRO A 184 -9.93 6.56 11.57
N SER A 185 -9.12 7.12 10.68
CA SER A 185 -7.72 6.72 10.52
C SER A 185 -6.93 7.06 11.78
N PHE A 186 -5.86 6.33 12.06
CA PHE A 186 -5.03 6.63 13.22
C PHE A 186 -4.31 7.99 13.04
N PHE A 187 -3.57 8.13 11.96
CA PHE A 187 -2.96 9.39 11.54
C PHE A 187 -3.48 9.75 10.15
N GLN A 188 -4.12 10.89 10.01
CA GLN A 188 -4.44 11.44 8.70
C GLN A 188 -4.02 12.90 8.61
N ALA A 189 -3.03 13.15 7.75
CA ALA A 189 -2.68 14.48 7.31
C ALA A 189 -3.34 14.72 5.94
N TYR A 190 -4.08 15.82 5.82
CA TYR A 190 -4.81 16.20 4.62
C TYR A 190 -4.25 17.50 4.06
N ASN A 191 -3.74 17.46 2.82
CA ASN A 191 -3.12 18.61 2.14
C ASN A 191 -1.98 19.27 2.97
N CYS A 192 -1.08 18.44 3.51
CA CYS A 192 0.03 18.88 4.37
C CYS A 192 1.38 18.73 3.67
N LYS A 193 2.41 19.39 4.20
CA LYS A 193 3.79 19.32 3.69
C LYS A 193 4.78 19.01 4.80
N ASN A 194 5.90 18.35 4.44
CA ASN A 194 7.00 18.06 5.35
C ASN A 194 6.55 17.26 6.57
N ILE A 195 6.15 16.02 6.37
CA ILE A 195 5.71 15.10 7.43
C ILE A 195 6.84 14.12 7.74
N LEU A 196 7.18 13.97 9.01
CA LEU A 196 8.10 12.96 9.52
C LEU A 196 7.43 12.12 10.60
N ILE A 197 7.44 10.79 10.40
CA ILE A 197 7.02 9.83 11.44
C ILE A 197 8.15 8.84 11.63
N GLU A 198 8.74 8.80 12.84
CA GLU A 198 9.93 7.98 13.09
C GLU A 198 9.99 7.35 14.48
N GLY A 199 10.52 6.14 14.56
CA GLY A 199 10.98 5.48 15.78
C GLY A 199 9.89 4.94 16.71
N VAL A 200 8.65 5.43 16.64
CA VAL A 200 7.54 5.05 17.51
C VAL A 200 6.87 3.73 17.08
N THR A 201 6.11 3.14 18.00
CA THR A 201 5.26 1.99 17.72
C THR A 201 3.79 2.41 17.69
N PHE A 202 3.07 2.05 16.62
CA PHE A 202 1.62 2.17 16.52
C PHE A 202 0.97 0.80 16.72
N GLN A 203 -0.11 0.75 17.48
CA GLN A 203 -0.87 -0.49 17.65
C GLN A 203 -2.38 -0.26 17.76
N ASN A 204 -3.17 -1.29 17.48
CA ASN A 204 -4.63 -1.31 17.63
C ASN A 204 -5.32 -0.14 16.91
N SER A 205 -5.01 0.08 15.63
CA SER A 205 -5.64 1.13 14.84
C SER A 205 -7.14 0.88 14.68
N PRO A 206 -8.00 1.91 14.75
CA PRO A 206 -9.42 1.77 14.42
C PRO A 206 -9.66 1.41 12.95
N PHE A 207 -8.81 1.91 12.05
CA PHE A 207 -8.89 1.80 10.60
C PHE A 207 -7.46 1.88 10.01
N TRP A 208 -7.23 2.48 8.86
CA TRP A 208 -5.90 2.68 8.28
C TRP A 208 -4.98 3.43 9.25
N THR A 209 -3.74 2.94 9.41
CA THR A 209 -2.87 3.47 10.45
C THR A 209 -2.21 4.79 10.05
N ILE A 210 -1.34 4.80 9.06
CA ILE A 210 -0.66 6.03 8.58
C ILE A 210 -1.21 6.38 7.21
N ASN A 211 -2.05 7.40 7.15
CA ASN A 211 -2.80 7.75 5.95
C ASN A 211 -2.65 9.23 5.57
N PRO A 212 -1.51 9.65 5.03
CA PRO A 212 -1.39 10.99 4.44
C PRO A 212 -2.18 11.07 3.12
N GLU A 213 -2.96 12.13 2.97
CA GLU A 213 -3.82 12.41 1.82
C GLU A 213 -3.44 13.76 1.20
N PHE A 214 -3.20 13.80 -0.11
CA PHE A 214 -2.80 15.00 -0.85
C PHE A 214 -1.51 15.68 -0.35
N CYS A 215 -0.66 14.96 0.37
CA CYS A 215 0.53 15.51 1.02
C CYS A 215 1.75 15.55 0.08
N ASP A 216 2.71 16.39 0.44
CA ASP A 216 4.00 16.46 -0.22
C ASP A 216 5.13 16.35 0.81
N ASN A 217 6.23 15.65 0.43
CA ASN A 217 7.39 15.42 1.27
C ASN A 217 7.05 14.69 2.58
N VAL A 218 6.69 13.40 2.46
CA VAL A 218 6.33 12.51 3.57
C VAL A 218 7.46 11.51 3.81
N THR A 219 7.93 11.41 5.05
CA THR A 219 8.91 10.41 5.48
C THR A 219 8.35 9.59 6.63
N VAL A 220 8.34 8.26 6.46
CA VAL A 220 7.97 7.30 7.50
C VAL A 220 9.15 6.33 7.66
N THR A 221 9.82 6.34 8.82
CA THR A 221 11.04 5.54 8.98
C THR A 221 11.20 4.97 10.38
N GLY A 222 11.70 3.72 10.45
CA GLY A 222 12.06 3.08 11.72
C GLY A 222 10.89 2.85 12.68
N ILE A 223 9.65 2.86 12.19
CA ILE A 223 8.47 2.61 13.01
C ILE A 223 8.09 1.12 13.03
N SER A 224 7.35 0.73 14.08
CA SER A 224 6.66 -0.55 14.14
C SER A 224 5.15 -0.33 14.10
N ILE A 225 4.42 -1.19 13.37
CA ILE A 225 2.95 -1.20 13.33
C ILE A 225 2.45 -2.59 13.66
N PHE A 226 1.64 -2.70 14.71
CA PHE A 226 1.04 -3.96 15.14
C PHE A 226 -0.49 -3.83 15.27
N ASN A 227 -1.19 -4.32 14.27
CA ASN A 227 -2.64 -4.42 14.28
C ASN A 227 -3.00 -5.90 14.14
N PRO A 228 -3.43 -6.59 15.22
CA PRO A 228 -3.83 -7.99 15.11
C PRO A 228 -5.07 -8.12 14.22
N HIS A 229 -5.51 -9.32 13.95
CA HIS A 229 -6.65 -9.63 13.07
C HIS A 229 -7.84 -8.69 13.28
N SER A 230 -7.91 -7.67 12.42
CA SER A 230 -8.83 -6.53 12.54
C SER A 230 -9.20 -6.00 11.15
N PRO A 231 -10.41 -5.48 10.95
CA PRO A 231 -10.87 -5.10 9.62
C PRO A 231 -10.23 -3.80 9.15
N ASN A 232 -9.69 -3.79 7.93
CA ASN A 232 -9.14 -2.62 7.24
C ASN A 232 -8.10 -1.83 8.08
N THR A 233 -7.25 -2.55 8.78
CA THR A 233 -6.18 -1.93 9.58
C THR A 233 -4.86 -1.95 8.82
N ASP A 234 -4.88 -1.35 7.62
CA ASP A 234 -3.70 -1.17 6.78
C ASP A 234 -2.60 -0.40 7.54
N GLY A 235 -1.34 -0.66 7.19
CA GLY A 235 -0.21 -0.04 7.85
C GLY A 235 0.07 1.39 7.38
N ILE A 236 0.63 1.55 6.18
CA ILE A 236 1.05 2.87 5.66
C ILE A 236 0.41 3.09 4.29
N ASN A 237 -0.47 4.07 4.18
CA ASN A 237 -1.33 4.31 3.03
C ASN A 237 -1.20 5.74 2.48
N PRO A 238 -0.09 6.12 1.83
CA PRO A 238 -0.03 7.41 1.15
C PRO A 238 -1.00 7.41 -0.04
N SER A 239 -1.82 8.46 -0.13
CA SER A 239 -2.84 8.59 -1.15
C SER A 239 -2.82 9.99 -1.77
N SER A 240 -2.70 10.08 -3.10
CA SER A 240 -2.52 11.33 -3.83
C SER A 240 -1.34 12.17 -3.31
N CYS A 241 -0.26 11.52 -2.89
CA CYS A 241 0.92 12.13 -2.27
C CYS A 241 2.10 12.17 -3.24
N THR A 242 3.01 13.13 -3.03
CA THR A 242 4.25 13.26 -3.79
C THR A 242 5.47 13.21 -2.86
N ASN A 243 6.62 12.72 -3.37
CA ASN A 243 7.88 12.69 -2.63
C ASN A 243 7.80 11.92 -1.30
N VAL A 244 7.38 10.66 -1.36
CA VAL A 244 7.17 9.80 -0.18
C VAL A 244 8.35 8.86 0.01
N ARG A 245 8.86 8.75 1.23
CA ARG A 245 9.92 7.83 1.63
C ARG A 245 9.45 6.96 2.79
N ILE A 246 9.45 5.64 2.60
CA ILE A 246 9.09 4.65 3.62
C ILE A 246 10.28 3.71 3.79
N SER A 247 10.86 3.64 4.99
CA SER A 247 12.06 2.83 5.21
C SER A 247 12.19 2.28 6.63
N ASN A 248 12.88 1.14 6.75
CA ASN A 248 13.25 0.54 8.04
C ASN A 248 12.03 0.25 8.95
N CYS A 249 10.85 0.00 8.38
CA CYS A 249 9.61 -0.25 9.11
C CYS A 249 9.38 -1.74 9.33
N HIS A 250 8.76 -2.07 10.47
CA HIS A 250 8.37 -3.42 10.84
C HIS A 250 6.84 -3.47 10.98
N ILE A 251 6.17 -4.25 10.12
CA ILE A 251 4.71 -4.15 9.94
C ILE A 251 4.05 -5.51 10.05
N SER A 252 3.05 -5.61 10.94
CA SER A 252 2.18 -6.77 11.10
C SER A 252 0.76 -6.26 11.33
N VAL A 253 -0.13 -6.45 10.35
CA VAL A 253 -1.44 -5.79 10.32
C VAL A 253 -2.55 -6.74 9.88
N GLY A 254 -3.79 -6.29 10.00
CA GLY A 254 -4.97 -7.06 9.61
C GLY A 254 -5.42 -6.87 8.16
N ASP A 255 -4.83 -5.91 7.43
CA ASP A 255 -5.06 -5.66 6.00
C ASP A 255 -3.72 -5.40 5.29
N ASP A 256 -3.62 -4.58 4.26
CA ASP A 256 -2.39 -4.37 3.49
C ASP A 256 -1.29 -3.67 4.33
N CYS A 257 -0.03 -4.13 4.27
CA CYS A 257 1.06 -3.56 5.09
C CYS A 257 1.46 -2.16 4.64
N ILE A 258 1.82 -2.00 3.36
CA ILE A 258 2.06 -0.70 2.74
C ILE A 258 1.21 -0.63 1.48
N THR A 259 0.35 0.39 1.36
CA THR A 259 -0.57 0.48 0.23
C THR A 259 -0.53 1.86 -0.41
N ILE A 260 -0.10 1.92 -1.66
CA ILE A 260 -0.06 3.18 -2.43
C ILE A 260 -1.42 3.39 -3.09
N LYS A 261 -2.03 4.54 -2.84
CA LYS A 261 -3.38 4.89 -3.31
C LYS A 261 -3.41 6.29 -3.95
N SER A 262 -4.48 6.61 -4.70
CA SER A 262 -4.68 7.95 -5.30
C SER A 262 -6.15 8.29 -5.50
N GLY A 263 -7.00 7.85 -4.59
CA GLY A 263 -8.44 8.11 -4.65
C GLY A 263 -9.23 7.09 -5.45
N ARG A 264 -10.54 7.11 -5.25
CA ARG A 264 -11.46 6.08 -5.71
C ARG A 264 -12.46 6.62 -6.70
N ASP A 265 -12.64 5.90 -7.82
CA ASP A 265 -13.69 6.11 -8.81
C ASP A 265 -13.80 7.58 -9.27
N GLY A 266 -15.01 8.12 -9.35
CA GLY A 266 -15.26 9.49 -9.75
C GLY A 266 -14.60 10.54 -8.85
N ASP A 267 -14.48 10.28 -7.55
CA ASP A 267 -13.78 11.18 -6.62
C ASP A 267 -12.28 11.25 -6.96
N GLY A 268 -11.63 10.10 -7.10
CA GLY A 268 -10.22 10.03 -7.46
C GLY A 268 -9.93 10.69 -8.82
N ARG A 269 -10.78 10.45 -9.83
CA ARG A 269 -10.65 11.09 -11.16
C ARG A 269 -10.90 12.60 -11.10
N LYS A 270 -11.87 13.07 -10.29
CA LYS A 270 -12.16 14.49 -10.09
C LYS A 270 -10.96 15.28 -9.57
N TYR A 271 -10.29 14.74 -8.54
CA TYR A 271 -9.06 15.38 -8.03
C TYR A 271 -7.87 15.18 -8.97
N GLY A 272 -7.80 14.06 -9.69
CA GLY A 272 -6.78 13.79 -10.69
C GLY A 272 -5.34 13.87 -10.18
N LYS A 273 -5.13 13.75 -8.85
CA LYS A 273 -3.79 13.86 -8.25
C LYS A 273 -3.19 12.48 -8.04
N ALA A 274 -2.14 12.20 -8.79
CA ALA A 274 -1.41 10.95 -8.68
C ALA A 274 -0.64 10.85 -7.36
N THR A 275 -0.35 9.60 -6.94
CA THR A 275 0.76 9.34 -6.02
C THR A 275 2.00 9.05 -6.84
N GLU A 276 3.06 9.83 -6.63
CA GLU A 276 4.29 9.70 -7.40
C GLU A 276 5.56 10.04 -6.60
N ASN A 277 6.71 9.60 -7.12
CA ASN A 277 8.02 9.74 -6.49
C ASN A 277 8.03 9.07 -5.10
N VAL A 278 7.75 7.76 -5.05
CA VAL A 278 7.71 6.97 -3.81
C VAL A 278 8.87 5.98 -3.78
N THR A 279 9.57 5.94 -2.66
CA THR A 279 10.58 4.90 -2.37
C THR A 279 10.17 4.10 -1.13
N ILE A 280 10.20 2.77 -1.24
CA ILE A 280 9.95 1.82 -0.14
C ILE A 280 11.16 0.91 -0.04
N THR A 281 11.85 0.90 1.12
CA THR A 281 13.06 0.11 1.26
C THR A 281 13.32 -0.38 2.69
N ASN A 282 14.05 -1.50 2.82
CA ASN A 282 14.49 -2.03 4.12
C ASN A 282 13.34 -2.31 5.10
N CYS A 283 12.17 -2.73 4.62
CA CYS A 283 11.00 -3.00 5.45
C CYS A 283 10.74 -4.50 5.61
N THR A 284 10.18 -4.88 6.75
CA THR A 284 9.75 -6.26 7.03
C THR A 284 8.24 -6.30 7.24
N MET A 285 7.55 -7.17 6.51
CA MET A 285 6.10 -7.38 6.58
C MET A 285 5.83 -8.80 7.03
N LEU A 286 5.14 -8.98 8.17
CA LEU A 286 4.93 -10.30 8.81
C LEU A 286 3.51 -10.82 8.71
N SER A 287 2.52 -9.95 8.58
CA SER A 287 1.12 -10.31 8.41
C SER A 287 0.39 -9.17 7.71
N GLY A 288 -0.61 -9.51 6.91
CA GLY A 288 -1.43 -8.56 6.16
C GLY A 288 -1.96 -9.17 4.86
N HIS A 289 -2.92 -8.51 4.21
CA HIS A 289 -3.46 -8.96 2.93
C HIS A 289 -2.47 -8.78 1.76
N GLY A 290 -1.42 -7.99 1.95
CA GLY A 290 -0.32 -7.85 1.02
C GLY A 290 0.89 -7.16 1.65
N GLY A 291 2.10 -7.50 1.23
CA GLY A 291 3.34 -6.86 1.68
C GLY A 291 3.42 -5.42 1.18
N VAL A 292 3.60 -5.23 -0.11
CA VAL A 292 3.43 -3.92 -0.76
C VAL A 292 2.34 -4.00 -1.81
N VAL A 293 1.37 -3.11 -1.69
CA VAL A 293 0.16 -3.09 -2.51
C VAL A 293 0.02 -1.76 -3.26
N ILE A 294 -0.44 -1.80 -4.48
CA ILE A 294 -0.82 -0.64 -5.27
C ILE A 294 -2.32 -0.76 -5.60
N GLY A 295 -3.10 0.23 -5.18
CA GLY A 295 -4.56 0.23 -5.37
C GLY A 295 -5.33 -0.46 -4.21
N SER A 296 -6.62 -0.80 -4.42
CA SER A 296 -7.45 -0.60 -5.61
C SER A 296 -7.84 0.87 -5.89
N GLU A 297 -7.74 1.74 -4.91
CA GLU A 297 -8.03 3.17 -5.04
C GLU A 297 -6.87 3.87 -5.77
N MET A 298 -6.85 3.75 -7.13
CA MET A 298 -5.77 4.25 -7.97
C MET A 298 -6.25 5.21 -9.06
N SER A 299 -7.45 5.77 -8.88
CA SER A 299 -8.15 6.53 -9.92
C SER A 299 -7.48 7.86 -10.28
N GLY A 300 -6.66 8.44 -9.40
CA GLY A 300 -5.82 9.60 -9.69
C GLY A 300 -4.49 9.28 -10.38
N GLY A 301 -4.17 7.99 -10.57
CA GLY A 301 -2.89 7.52 -11.12
C GLY A 301 -1.82 7.25 -10.05
N ILE A 302 -0.91 6.32 -10.35
CA ILE A 302 0.23 5.97 -9.48
C ILE A 302 1.44 5.73 -10.38
N LYS A 303 2.55 6.42 -10.12
CA LYS A 303 3.74 6.33 -10.98
C LYS A 303 5.05 6.65 -10.27
N LYS A 304 6.16 6.22 -10.86
CA LYS A 304 7.51 6.45 -10.33
C LYS A 304 7.67 5.90 -8.90
N ILE A 305 7.45 4.60 -8.75
CA ILE A 305 7.54 3.89 -7.47
C ILE A 305 8.71 2.92 -7.51
N THR A 306 9.54 2.92 -6.48
CA THR A 306 10.56 1.89 -6.25
C THR A 306 10.32 1.16 -4.95
N ILE A 307 10.41 -0.19 -4.98
CA ILE A 307 10.24 -1.08 -3.84
C ILE A 307 11.47 -1.97 -3.80
N SER A 308 12.28 -1.90 -2.73
CA SER A 308 13.53 -2.65 -2.70
C SER A 308 13.95 -3.12 -1.31
N ASN A 309 14.80 -4.17 -1.26
CA ASN A 309 15.43 -4.62 -0.02
C ASN A 309 14.42 -4.97 1.09
N CYS A 310 13.31 -5.61 0.76
CA CYS A 310 12.24 -5.94 1.71
C CYS A 310 12.10 -7.44 1.94
N VAL A 311 11.60 -7.81 3.11
CA VAL A 311 11.29 -9.18 3.48
C VAL A 311 9.80 -9.30 3.80
N PHE A 312 9.12 -10.26 3.15
CA PHE A 312 7.72 -10.59 3.41
C PHE A 312 7.64 -12.02 3.95
N ASP A 313 7.07 -12.21 5.15
CA ASP A 313 6.92 -13.54 5.73
C ASP A 313 5.53 -13.70 6.36
N GLY A 314 4.68 -14.49 5.74
CA GLY A 314 3.35 -14.79 6.27
C GLY A 314 2.22 -13.84 5.83
N THR A 315 2.47 -12.90 4.93
CA THR A 315 1.39 -12.10 4.29
C THR A 315 0.55 -12.97 3.35
N ASP A 316 -0.68 -12.57 3.09
CA ASP A 316 -1.52 -13.31 2.15
C ASP A 316 -0.96 -13.21 0.72
N ARG A 317 -0.50 -12.00 0.31
CA ARG A 317 0.19 -11.76 -0.96
C ARG A 317 1.51 -11.02 -0.73
N GLY A 318 2.44 -11.20 -1.66
CA GLY A 318 3.70 -10.45 -1.62
C GLY A 318 3.55 -9.06 -2.26
N ILE A 319 3.89 -8.91 -3.54
CA ILE A 319 3.64 -7.70 -4.34
C ILE A 319 2.28 -7.82 -5.01
N ARG A 320 1.42 -6.83 -4.75
CA ARG A 320 0.05 -6.83 -5.27
C ARG A 320 -0.30 -5.52 -5.95
N ILE A 321 -0.64 -5.57 -7.24
CA ILE A 321 -1.17 -4.42 -7.99
C ILE A 321 -2.60 -4.76 -8.40
N LYS A 322 -3.57 -4.02 -7.88
CA LYS A 322 -4.99 -4.35 -8.00
C LYS A 322 -5.83 -3.17 -8.47
N SER A 323 -6.74 -3.42 -9.40
CA SER A 323 -7.77 -2.47 -9.82
C SER A 323 -9.00 -3.22 -10.38
N ALA A 324 -10.00 -2.46 -10.79
CA ALA A 324 -11.21 -2.99 -11.42
C ALA A 324 -11.74 -2.00 -12.45
N ARG A 325 -12.59 -2.49 -13.36
CA ARG A 325 -13.42 -1.63 -14.21
C ARG A 325 -14.15 -0.59 -13.36
N GLY A 326 -14.32 0.61 -13.86
CA GLY A 326 -14.91 1.73 -13.11
C GLY A 326 -13.89 2.61 -12.38
N ARG A 327 -12.72 2.06 -11.98
CA ARG A 327 -11.67 2.85 -11.30
C ARG A 327 -11.06 3.91 -12.20
N GLY A 328 -10.67 3.54 -13.42
CA GLY A 328 -9.82 4.39 -14.26
C GLY A 328 -8.42 4.57 -13.67
N GLY A 329 -7.70 5.55 -14.15
CA GLY A 329 -6.33 5.86 -13.73
C GLY A 329 -5.27 4.95 -14.35
N VAL A 330 -4.01 5.34 -14.20
CA VAL A 330 -2.84 4.63 -14.75
C VAL A 330 -1.88 4.27 -13.64
N VAL A 331 -1.46 3.01 -13.58
CA VAL A 331 -0.33 2.55 -12.77
C VAL A 331 0.83 2.26 -13.70
N GLU A 332 1.92 3.03 -13.56
CA GLU A 332 3.08 2.93 -14.44
C GLU A 332 4.40 3.28 -13.74
N ASP A 333 5.52 2.94 -14.38
CA ASP A 333 6.86 3.24 -13.88
C ASP A 333 7.13 2.65 -12.49
N ILE A 334 6.81 1.36 -12.31
CA ILE A 334 7.02 0.63 -11.07
C ILE A 334 8.26 -0.23 -11.18
N ARG A 335 9.15 -0.16 -10.20
CA ARG A 335 10.34 -1.01 -10.08
C ARG A 335 10.34 -1.75 -8.74
N VAL A 336 10.50 -3.08 -8.80
CA VAL A 336 10.61 -3.94 -7.61
C VAL A 336 11.93 -4.69 -7.71
N ASP A 337 12.75 -4.63 -6.66
CA ASP A 337 14.08 -5.24 -6.68
C ASP A 337 14.51 -5.78 -5.32
N ASN A 338 15.25 -6.88 -5.33
CA ASN A 338 15.85 -7.48 -4.13
C ASN A 338 14.84 -7.75 -3.01
N ILE A 339 13.89 -8.67 -3.26
CA ILE A 339 12.83 -9.06 -2.33
C ILE A 339 12.95 -10.53 -1.96
N VAL A 340 12.84 -10.82 -0.66
CA VAL A 340 12.71 -12.18 -0.13
C VAL A 340 11.29 -12.39 0.38
N MET A 341 10.63 -13.45 -0.10
CA MET A 341 9.27 -13.81 0.30
C MET A 341 9.23 -15.23 0.88
N LYS A 342 8.49 -15.42 1.94
CA LYS A 342 8.28 -16.74 2.55
C LYS A 342 6.86 -16.88 3.09
N ASN A 343 6.33 -18.11 3.05
CA ASN A 343 5.03 -18.44 3.64
C ASN A 343 3.88 -17.54 3.12
N ILE A 344 3.89 -17.21 1.82
CA ILE A 344 2.84 -16.40 1.20
C ILE A 344 1.61 -17.29 0.96
N LYS A 345 0.48 -16.90 1.55
CA LYS A 345 -0.71 -17.76 1.59
C LYS A 345 -1.48 -17.83 0.27
N GLU A 346 -1.32 -16.83 -0.59
CA GLU A 346 -1.94 -16.75 -1.91
C GLU A 346 -0.84 -16.50 -2.97
N GLU A 347 -0.84 -15.39 -3.69
CA GLU A 347 0.14 -15.12 -4.75
C GLU A 347 1.38 -14.37 -4.23
N ALA A 348 2.60 -14.83 -4.61
CA ALA A 348 3.81 -14.06 -4.35
C ALA A 348 3.83 -12.74 -5.13
N ILE A 349 3.39 -12.78 -6.41
CA ILE A 349 3.25 -11.59 -7.26
C ILE A 349 1.88 -11.62 -7.93
N VAL A 350 1.10 -10.55 -7.83
CA VAL A 350 -0.16 -10.44 -8.54
C VAL A 350 -0.41 -9.05 -9.13
N LEU A 351 -0.71 -9.01 -10.42
CA LEU A 351 -1.19 -7.85 -11.16
C LEU A 351 -2.60 -8.18 -11.69
N SER A 352 -3.65 -7.56 -11.16
CA SER A 352 -5.02 -7.93 -11.52
C SER A 352 -5.92 -6.72 -11.72
N LEU A 353 -6.64 -6.70 -12.83
CA LEU A 353 -7.70 -5.75 -13.14
C LEU A 353 -9.11 -6.30 -12.82
N PHE A 354 -9.17 -7.41 -12.07
CA PHE A 354 -10.41 -8.07 -11.62
C PHE A 354 -10.55 -8.06 -10.09
N TYR A 355 -10.25 -6.93 -9.44
CA TYR A 355 -10.46 -6.80 -8.01
C TYR A 355 -11.92 -6.97 -7.62
N ASP A 356 -12.82 -6.42 -8.43
CA ASP A 356 -14.25 -6.65 -8.35
C ASP A 356 -14.67 -7.54 -9.53
N LYS A 357 -15.52 -8.50 -9.28
CA LYS A 357 -15.83 -9.65 -10.16
C LYS A 357 -16.60 -9.30 -11.45
N GLY A 358 -16.56 -8.07 -11.94
CA GLY A 358 -17.17 -7.70 -13.22
C GLY A 358 -16.42 -8.35 -14.39
N THR A 359 -17.05 -9.32 -15.05
CA THR A 359 -16.47 -10.02 -16.21
C THR A 359 -16.92 -9.44 -17.55
N GLN A 360 -17.93 -8.57 -17.55
CA GLN A 360 -18.47 -7.99 -18.77
C GLN A 360 -17.48 -7.00 -19.38
N VAL A 361 -17.21 -7.15 -20.67
CA VAL A 361 -16.40 -6.21 -21.45
C VAL A 361 -17.12 -4.87 -21.56
N GLU A 362 -16.40 -3.79 -21.31
CA GLU A 362 -16.91 -2.42 -21.36
C GLU A 362 -16.14 -1.60 -22.41
N PRO A 363 -16.73 -0.54 -22.97
CA PRO A 363 -16.00 0.41 -23.81
C PRO A 363 -14.83 1.04 -23.05
N VAL A 364 -13.70 1.29 -23.74
CA VAL A 364 -12.55 2.01 -23.17
C VAL A 364 -12.95 3.49 -22.94
N THR A 365 -12.86 3.91 -21.68
CA THR A 365 -13.18 5.26 -21.23
C THR A 365 -12.21 5.72 -20.14
N GLU A 366 -12.43 6.88 -19.55
CA GLU A 366 -11.69 7.34 -18.36
C GLU A 366 -11.87 6.45 -17.13
N LYS A 367 -12.84 5.52 -17.17
CA LYS A 367 -13.09 4.51 -16.12
C LYS A 367 -12.29 3.23 -16.31
N THR A 368 -11.60 3.08 -17.44
CA THR A 368 -10.80 1.89 -17.73
C THR A 368 -9.44 1.98 -17.06
N PRO A 369 -9.09 1.07 -16.13
CA PRO A 369 -7.78 1.09 -15.46
C PRO A 369 -6.68 0.58 -16.40
N ILE A 370 -5.48 1.16 -16.27
CA ILE A 370 -4.32 0.83 -17.10
C ILE A 370 -3.15 0.45 -16.20
N PHE A 371 -2.53 -0.72 -16.45
CA PHE A 371 -1.26 -1.13 -15.86
C PHE A 371 -0.21 -1.29 -16.95
N ARG A 372 0.92 -0.61 -16.81
CA ARG A 372 2.02 -0.71 -17.78
C ARG A 372 3.38 -0.31 -17.20
N ASN A 373 4.47 -0.69 -17.88
CA ASN A 373 5.84 -0.34 -17.52
C ASN A 373 6.18 -0.72 -16.07
N ILE A 374 6.04 -2.02 -15.76
CA ILE A 374 6.28 -2.59 -14.43
C ILE A 374 7.40 -3.64 -14.55
N HIS A 375 8.49 -3.46 -13.84
CA HIS A 375 9.64 -4.36 -13.90
C HIS A 375 10.00 -4.85 -12.50
N MET A 376 10.23 -6.18 -12.39
CA MET A 376 10.52 -6.86 -11.13
C MET A 376 11.78 -7.72 -11.28
N SER A 377 12.73 -7.57 -10.36
CA SER A 377 14.01 -8.27 -10.43
C SER A 377 14.50 -8.76 -9.07
N ASN A 378 15.40 -9.76 -9.10
CA ASN A 378 16.09 -10.24 -7.90
C ASN A 378 15.13 -10.67 -6.78
N ILE A 379 14.17 -11.55 -7.10
CA ILE A 379 13.14 -12.01 -6.14
C ILE A 379 13.32 -13.48 -5.85
N THR A 380 13.34 -13.83 -4.57
CA THR A 380 13.24 -15.21 -4.11
C THR A 380 11.96 -15.40 -3.31
N ALA A 381 11.18 -16.43 -3.66
CA ALA A 381 9.95 -16.77 -2.93
C ALA A 381 9.92 -18.26 -2.61
N SER A 382 9.64 -18.62 -1.37
CA SER A 382 9.57 -20.02 -0.93
C SER A 382 8.31 -20.29 -0.10
N ASN A 383 7.77 -21.51 -0.22
CA ASN A 383 6.54 -21.91 0.43
C ASN A 383 5.38 -20.93 0.14
N VAL A 384 5.12 -20.69 -1.15
CA VAL A 384 4.01 -19.83 -1.58
C VAL A 384 2.89 -20.68 -2.16
N ASN A 385 1.64 -20.24 -2.08
CA ASN A 385 0.54 -20.98 -2.68
C ASN A 385 0.59 -20.87 -4.21
N LYS A 386 0.86 -19.67 -4.76
CA LYS A 386 1.01 -19.44 -6.19
C LYS A 386 2.20 -18.53 -6.47
N ALA A 387 3.04 -18.89 -7.42
CA ALA A 387 4.21 -18.11 -7.79
C ALA A 387 3.83 -16.70 -8.28
N GLY A 388 2.86 -16.61 -9.19
CA GLY A 388 2.38 -15.31 -9.63
C GLY A 388 1.18 -15.35 -10.56
N GLN A 389 0.60 -14.15 -10.74
CA GLN A 389 -0.54 -13.98 -11.65
C GLN A 389 -0.53 -12.60 -12.31
N ILE A 390 -0.69 -12.56 -13.62
CA ILE A 390 -1.10 -11.39 -14.38
C ILE A 390 -2.49 -11.67 -14.94
N LEU A 391 -3.44 -10.78 -14.67
CA LEU A 391 -4.83 -10.91 -15.13
C LEU A 391 -5.35 -9.55 -15.62
N GLY A 392 -5.20 -9.32 -16.93
CA GLY A 392 -5.70 -8.12 -17.63
C GLY A 392 -7.16 -8.26 -18.05
N ILE A 393 -7.76 -7.17 -18.49
CA ILE A 393 -9.10 -7.13 -19.10
C ILE A 393 -8.99 -7.07 -20.63
N THR A 394 -9.94 -7.65 -21.32
CA THR A 394 -9.88 -7.79 -22.79
C THR A 394 -9.75 -6.45 -23.51
N GLU A 395 -10.48 -5.44 -23.07
CA GLU A 395 -10.47 -4.10 -23.63
C GLU A 395 -9.21 -3.29 -23.30
N MET A 396 -8.45 -3.71 -22.26
CA MET A 396 -7.21 -3.06 -21.82
C MET A 396 -6.26 -4.11 -21.22
N PRO A 397 -5.53 -4.85 -22.03
CA PRO A 397 -4.52 -5.79 -21.56
C PRO A 397 -3.45 -5.12 -20.71
N ILE A 398 -2.93 -5.82 -19.70
CA ILE A 398 -1.75 -5.38 -18.95
C ILE A 398 -0.54 -5.43 -19.89
N GLN A 399 0.33 -4.41 -19.87
CA GLN A 399 1.36 -4.30 -20.91
C GLN A 399 2.72 -3.84 -20.38
N ASN A 400 3.78 -4.25 -21.10
CA ASN A 400 5.17 -3.91 -20.80
C ASN A 400 5.57 -4.30 -19.37
N ILE A 401 5.60 -5.61 -19.13
CA ILE A 401 5.94 -6.19 -17.83
C ILE A 401 7.19 -7.06 -17.99
N THR A 402 8.19 -6.85 -17.15
CA THR A 402 9.42 -7.65 -17.18
C THR A 402 9.69 -8.27 -15.82
N PHE A 403 10.07 -9.55 -15.83
CA PHE A 403 10.56 -10.31 -14.69
C PHE A 403 11.98 -10.78 -14.97
N SER A 404 12.93 -10.55 -14.05
CA SER A 404 14.31 -10.98 -14.25
C SER A 404 14.98 -11.47 -12.97
N ASN A 405 15.78 -12.53 -13.08
CA ASN A 405 16.51 -13.15 -11.97
C ASN A 405 15.58 -13.48 -10.78
N ILE A 406 14.61 -14.36 -11.03
CA ILE A 406 13.58 -14.73 -10.05
C ILE A 406 13.57 -16.24 -9.82
N ASN A 407 13.50 -16.66 -8.55
CA ASN A 407 13.37 -18.06 -8.17
C ASN A 407 12.21 -18.25 -7.19
N MET A 408 11.25 -19.11 -7.54
CA MET A 408 10.03 -19.32 -6.75
C MET A 408 9.69 -20.78 -6.56
N ASP A 409 9.43 -21.18 -5.31
CA ASP A 409 8.91 -22.50 -4.94
C ASP A 409 7.47 -22.37 -4.44
N GLY A 410 6.51 -22.93 -5.18
CA GLY A 410 5.09 -22.80 -4.85
C GLY A 410 4.26 -24.03 -5.17
N LYS A 411 3.01 -24.04 -4.72
CA LYS A 411 2.06 -25.08 -5.14
C LYS A 411 1.69 -24.90 -6.61
N GLU A 412 1.28 -23.70 -7.00
CA GLU A 412 0.94 -23.35 -8.38
C GLU A 412 2.02 -22.47 -9.01
N GLY A 413 2.15 -22.59 -10.33
CA GLY A 413 3.09 -21.81 -11.11
C GLY A 413 2.67 -20.35 -11.34
N PHE A 414 3.32 -19.72 -12.32
CA PHE A 414 3.04 -18.36 -12.76
C PHE A 414 2.01 -18.35 -13.90
N THR A 415 0.94 -17.60 -13.78
CA THR A 415 -0.10 -17.49 -14.81
C THR A 415 -0.14 -16.09 -15.40
N VAL A 416 -0.26 -16.00 -16.73
CA VAL A 416 -0.44 -14.75 -17.47
C VAL A 416 -1.69 -14.88 -18.33
N SER A 417 -2.61 -13.93 -18.22
CA SER A 417 -3.79 -13.88 -19.08
C SER A 417 -4.13 -12.45 -19.46
N THR A 418 -4.45 -12.26 -20.74
CA THR A 418 -4.84 -10.97 -21.29
C THR A 418 -3.76 -9.89 -21.05
N ALA A 419 -2.56 -10.17 -21.57
CA ALA A 419 -1.40 -9.29 -21.44
C ALA A 419 -0.65 -9.16 -22.78
N THR A 420 0.13 -8.10 -22.89
CA THR A 420 0.99 -7.86 -24.07
C THR A 420 2.36 -7.34 -23.64
N ASP A 421 3.41 -7.67 -24.40
CA ASP A 421 4.79 -7.27 -24.10
C ASP A 421 5.21 -7.74 -22.68
N VAL A 422 5.15 -9.05 -22.43
CA VAL A 422 5.55 -9.65 -21.15
C VAL A 422 6.82 -10.48 -21.35
N GLU A 423 7.82 -10.19 -20.55
CA GLU A 423 9.12 -10.80 -20.64
C GLU A 423 9.53 -11.48 -19.33
N PHE A 424 10.06 -12.70 -19.43
CA PHE A 424 10.67 -13.45 -18.34
C PHE A 424 12.11 -13.77 -18.72
N HIS A 425 13.08 -13.30 -17.94
CA HIS A 425 14.51 -13.52 -18.13
C HIS A 425 15.13 -14.14 -16.87
N ASP A 426 15.76 -15.28 -16.98
CA ASP A 426 16.37 -16.01 -15.86
C ASP A 426 15.36 -16.29 -14.72
N VAL A 427 14.18 -16.83 -15.08
CA VAL A 427 13.11 -17.10 -14.12
C VAL A 427 12.89 -18.59 -13.94
N LYS A 428 13.00 -19.07 -12.69
CA LYS A 428 12.70 -20.45 -12.29
C LYS A 428 11.46 -20.49 -11.42
N VAL A 429 10.52 -21.35 -11.79
CA VAL A 429 9.29 -21.57 -11.03
C VAL A 429 9.13 -23.07 -10.79
N ASN A 430 9.28 -23.49 -9.54
CA ASN A 430 9.11 -24.86 -9.09
C ASN A 430 7.68 -25.05 -8.57
N ALA A 431 6.77 -25.40 -9.47
CA ALA A 431 5.38 -25.70 -9.12
C ALA A 431 5.25 -27.18 -8.71
N THR A 432 4.41 -27.45 -7.71
CA THR A 432 4.03 -28.83 -7.34
C THR A 432 2.71 -29.26 -7.97
N ILE A 433 1.94 -28.33 -8.52
CA ILE A 433 0.66 -28.55 -9.20
C ILE A 433 0.62 -27.72 -10.49
N GLY A 434 0.36 -28.38 -11.61
CA GLY A 434 0.23 -27.72 -12.91
C GLY A 434 1.55 -27.25 -13.52
N SER A 435 1.45 -26.47 -14.58
CA SER A 435 2.62 -25.93 -15.31
C SER A 435 3.33 -24.84 -14.51
N SER A 436 4.65 -24.78 -14.66
CA SER A 436 5.44 -23.67 -14.08
C SER A 436 5.07 -22.32 -14.67
N PHE A 437 4.80 -22.29 -15.99
CA PHE A 437 4.31 -21.11 -16.70
C PHE A 437 3.07 -21.46 -17.50
N LYS A 438 1.96 -20.75 -17.27
CA LYS A 438 0.74 -20.84 -18.07
C LYS A 438 0.40 -19.48 -18.64
N ILE A 439 0.42 -19.34 -19.96
CA ILE A 439 0.18 -18.09 -20.66
C ILE A 439 -1.01 -18.25 -21.59
N ALA A 440 -2.00 -17.38 -21.46
CA ALA A 440 -3.24 -17.44 -22.23
C ALA A 440 -3.63 -16.06 -22.77
N ASP A 441 -4.32 -16.03 -23.92
CA ASP A 441 -4.93 -14.84 -24.51
C ASP A 441 -3.98 -13.62 -24.55
N SER A 442 -2.71 -13.86 -24.89
CA SER A 442 -1.62 -12.89 -24.73
C SER A 442 -0.76 -12.79 -25.99
N LYS A 443 -0.03 -11.69 -26.13
CA LYS A 443 0.84 -11.48 -27.29
C LYS A 443 2.18 -10.85 -26.94
N ASN A 444 3.18 -11.01 -27.82
CA ASN A 444 4.52 -10.49 -27.67
C ASN A 444 5.17 -10.97 -26.35
N ILE A 445 5.35 -12.27 -26.24
CA ILE A 445 5.86 -12.93 -25.03
C ILE A 445 7.31 -13.34 -25.23
N ILE A 446 8.17 -13.03 -24.29
CA ILE A 446 9.56 -13.53 -24.27
C ILE A 446 9.73 -14.43 -23.03
N LEU A 447 10.22 -15.66 -23.29
CA LEU A 447 10.58 -16.65 -22.28
C LEU A 447 12.05 -17.02 -22.48
N ASP A 448 12.95 -16.32 -21.82
CA ASP A 448 14.40 -16.43 -21.97
C ASP A 448 15.04 -17.05 -20.72
N ASN A 449 15.66 -18.22 -20.85
CA ASN A 449 16.21 -18.99 -19.75
C ASN A 449 15.21 -19.21 -18.60
N VAL A 450 14.02 -19.70 -18.95
CA VAL A 450 12.98 -20.03 -17.98
C VAL A 450 12.90 -21.54 -17.74
N GLY A 451 12.44 -21.96 -16.56
CA GLY A 451 12.33 -23.40 -16.30
C GLY A 451 11.85 -23.77 -14.92
N SER A 452 11.96 -25.07 -14.63
CA SER A 452 11.68 -25.66 -13.34
C SER A 452 12.77 -26.67 -12.99
N SER A 453 13.17 -26.69 -11.73
CA SER A 453 14.05 -27.73 -11.19
C SER A 453 13.27 -29.00 -10.79
N THR A 454 11.95 -28.93 -10.74
CA THR A 454 11.04 -30.00 -10.28
C THR A 454 9.92 -30.21 -11.28
N ALA A 455 10.26 -30.53 -12.55
CA ALA A 455 9.25 -30.80 -13.57
C ALA A 455 8.33 -31.97 -13.18
N ILE A 456 7.02 -31.79 -13.34
CA ILE A 456 6.01 -32.78 -12.98
C ILE A 456 5.77 -33.72 -14.15
N LYS A 457 5.76 -35.01 -13.88
CA LYS A 457 5.51 -36.04 -14.93
C LYS A 457 4.18 -35.81 -15.62
N GLY A 458 4.21 -35.78 -16.95
CA GLY A 458 3.02 -35.61 -17.81
C GLY A 458 2.46 -34.17 -17.87
N VAL A 459 3.07 -33.22 -17.16
CA VAL A 459 2.67 -31.80 -17.13
C VAL A 459 3.71 -30.96 -17.87
N PRO A 460 3.32 -30.07 -18.80
CA PRO A 460 4.26 -29.19 -19.47
C PRO A 460 4.83 -28.13 -18.51
N VAL A 461 6.11 -27.82 -18.66
CA VAL A 461 6.73 -26.70 -17.94
C VAL A 461 6.12 -25.37 -18.39
N ILE A 462 5.97 -25.20 -19.71
CA ILE A 462 5.34 -24.03 -20.34
C ILE A 462 4.06 -24.46 -21.06
N LYS A 463 2.95 -23.85 -20.73
CA LYS A 463 1.67 -24.01 -21.43
C LYS A 463 1.25 -22.71 -22.09
N LEU A 464 1.02 -22.75 -23.41
CA LEU A 464 0.56 -21.61 -24.22
C LEU A 464 -0.85 -21.92 -24.76
N ASP A 465 -1.77 -20.97 -24.64
CA ASP A 465 -3.15 -21.07 -25.15
C ASP A 465 -3.59 -19.72 -25.72
N ASN A 466 -3.92 -19.66 -27.03
CA ASN A 466 -4.22 -18.42 -27.74
C ASN A 466 -3.10 -17.35 -27.57
N VAL A 467 -1.85 -17.75 -27.77
CA VAL A 467 -0.68 -16.86 -27.66
C VAL A 467 -0.13 -16.53 -29.04
N SER A 468 0.11 -15.27 -29.31
CA SER A 468 0.68 -14.83 -30.57
C SER A 468 1.99 -14.05 -30.39
N ASN A 469 2.95 -14.24 -31.31
CA ASN A 469 4.29 -13.64 -31.27
C ASN A 469 5.04 -13.96 -29.97
N ALA A 470 5.45 -15.20 -29.79
CA ALA A 470 6.27 -15.58 -28.64
C ALA A 470 7.67 -16.03 -29.05
N LEU A 471 8.68 -15.61 -28.32
CA LEU A 471 10.04 -16.10 -28.40
C LEU A 471 10.35 -16.93 -27.15
N ILE A 472 10.70 -18.21 -27.35
CA ILE A 472 11.14 -19.12 -26.30
C ILE A 472 12.61 -19.42 -26.57
N ASN A 473 13.48 -18.90 -25.71
CA ASN A 473 14.90 -18.79 -26.03
C ASN A 473 15.81 -19.25 -24.89
N ASN A 474 16.99 -19.79 -25.23
CA ASN A 474 18.06 -20.12 -24.28
C ASN A 474 17.66 -21.08 -23.13
N ASN A 475 16.66 -21.93 -23.32
CA ASN A 475 16.23 -22.85 -22.27
C ASN A 475 17.05 -24.14 -22.26
N PHE A 476 17.52 -24.51 -21.08
CA PHE A 476 18.31 -25.72 -20.85
C PHE A 476 17.82 -26.46 -19.60
N PRO A 477 16.83 -27.35 -19.69
CA PRO A 477 16.40 -28.17 -18.57
C PRO A 477 17.49 -29.15 -18.12
N PHE A 478 18.05 -28.96 -16.94
CA PHE A 478 19.07 -29.84 -16.36
C PHE A 478 18.49 -31.17 -15.89
N ASN A 479 17.25 -31.17 -15.42
CA ASN A 479 16.57 -32.35 -14.90
C ASN A 479 15.69 -33.02 -15.95
N PRO A 480 15.46 -34.35 -15.85
CA PRO A 480 14.54 -35.06 -16.72
C PRO A 480 13.15 -34.39 -16.75
N THR A 481 12.68 -34.07 -17.95
CA THR A 481 11.43 -33.32 -18.16
C THR A 481 10.59 -34.08 -19.22
N ASP A 482 9.36 -34.44 -18.88
CA ASP A 482 8.47 -35.15 -19.82
C ASP A 482 8.06 -34.24 -20.99
N ILE A 483 7.50 -33.07 -20.68
CA ILE A 483 7.00 -32.13 -21.68
C ILE A 483 7.54 -30.74 -21.31
N PHE A 484 8.26 -30.09 -22.23
CA PHE A 484 8.74 -28.74 -21.95
C PHE A 484 7.70 -27.70 -22.36
N ILE A 485 7.17 -27.77 -23.59
CA ILE A 485 6.17 -26.84 -24.10
C ILE A 485 4.91 -27.61 -24.50
N GLU A 486 3.74 -27.14 -24.10
CA GLU A 486 2.45 -27.49 -24.71
C GLU A 486 1.85 -26.22 -25.30
N ALA A 487 1.50 -26.23 -26.59
CA ALA A 487 0.86 -25.10 -27.26
C ALA A 487 -0.48 -25.54 -27.87
N ASP A 488 -1.54 -24.79 -27.62
CA ASP A 488 -2.89 -24.99 -28.11
C ASP A 488 -3.59 -23.65 -28.41
N GLY A 489 -4.83 -23.73 -28.92
CA GLY A 489 -5.66 -22.55 -29.20
C GLY A 489 -5.58 -22.07 -30.64
N LYS A 490 -6.74 -21.68 -31.20
CA LYS A 490 -6.92 -21.26 -32.59
C LYS A 490 -6.14 -20.01 -32.98
N ASP A 491 -5.91 -19.14 -31.99
CA ASP A 491 -5.21 -17.86 -32.18
C ASP A 491 -3.71 -17.97 -31.88
N THR A 492 -3.21 -19.14 -31.50
CA THR A 492 -1.78 -19.38 -31.27
C THR A 492 -1.04 -19.41 -32.59
N LYS A 493 -0.06 -18.46 -32.74
CA LYS A 493 0.74 -18.30 -33.96
C LYS A 493 2.04 -17.56 -33.70
N ASN A 494 3.01 -17.71 -34.65
CA ASN A 494 4.31 -17.06 -34.59
C ASN A 494 5.04 -17.36 -33.27
N ILE A 495 5.12 -18.62 -32.91
CA ILE A 495 5.88 -19.09 -31.75
C ILE A 495 7.27 -19.50 -32.25
N PHE A 496 8.30 -18.79 -31.85
CA PHE A 496 9.68 -19.02 -32.27
C PHE A 496 10.48 -19.65 -31.15
N LEU A 497 11.19 -20.74 -31.48
CA LEU A 497 12.12 -21.40 -30.58
C LEU A 497 13.54 -21.15 -31.06
N LYS A 498 14.41 -20.60 -30.20
CA LYS A 498 15.82 -20.35 -30.54
C LYS A 498 16.74 -20.78 -29.41
N ASN A 499 17.90 -21.34 -29.78
CA ASN A 499 18.98 -21.65 -28.84
C ASN A 499 18.55 -22.54 -27.64
N ASN A 500 17.49 -23.33 -27.78
CA ASN A 500 17.06 -24.23 -26.73
C ASN A 500 17.78 -25.56 -26.83
N VAL A 501 18.16 -26.16 -25.71
CA VAL A 501 18.83 -27.47 -25.65
C VAL A 501 17.97 -28.42 -24.83
N PHE A 502 17.35 -29.39 -25.50
CA PHE A 502 16.37 -30.30 -24.92
C PHE A 502 16.89 -31.75 -24.72
N ASN A 503 18.17 -31.93 -24.43
CA ASN A 503 18.78 -33.23 -24.25
C ASN A 503 18.13 -34.09 -23.16
N ASN A 504 17.59 -33.46 -22.11
CA ASN A 504 16.92 -34.10 -20.98
C ASN A 504 15.38 -34.02 -21.08
N VAL A 505 14.83 -33.73 -22.25
CA VAL A 505 13.38 -33.54 -22.46
C VAL A 505 12.84 -34.68 -23.34
N ALA A 506 11.83 -35.39 -22.87
CA ALA A 506 11.21 -36.47 -23.63
C ALA A 506 10.34 -35.94 -24.81
N THR A 507 9.61 -34.85 -24.58
CA THR A 507 8.81 -34.15 -25.58
C THR A 507 9.08 -32.66 -25.50
N SER A 508 9.86 -32.14 -26.44
CA SER A 508 10.16 -30.71 -26.48
C SER A 508 8.92 -29.85 -26.69
N ILE A 509 8.05 -30.28 -27.64
CA ILE A 509 6.82 -29.58 -27.99
C ILE A 509 5.67 -30.58 -28.15
N LYS A 510 4.62 -30.41 -27.34
CA LYS A 510 3.33 -31.10 -27.49
C LYS A 510 2.35 -30.13 -28.13
N LYS A 511 1.82 -30.50 -29.32
CA LYS A 511 0.85 -29.71 -30.06
C LYS A 511 -0.58 -30.11 -29.66
N GLY A 512 -1.40 -29.12 -29.29
CA GLY A 512 -2.81 -29.28 -28.97
C GLY A 512 -3.68 -29.52 -30.23
N LYS A 513 -4.97 -29.74 -30.01
CA LYS A 513 -5.91 -30.10 -31.08
C LYS A 513 -6.25 -28.95 -32.02
N ASP A 514 -6.33 -27.74 -31.45
CA ASP A 514 -6.76 -26.54 -32.16
C ASP A 514 -5.58 -25.71 -32.71
N LEU A 515 -4.35 -26.21 -32.57
CA LEU A 515 -3.15 -25.53 -33.02
C LEU A 515 -2.91 -25.65 -34.52
N ASP A 516 -2.71 -24.53 -35.22
CA ASP A 516 -2.26 -24.53 -36.62
C ASP A 516 -0.88 -25.19 -36.72
N LYS A 517 -0.69 -26.04 -37.76
CA LYS A 517 0.57 -26.76 -38.00
C LYS A 517 1.77 -25.82 -38.18
N LYS A 518 1.56 -24.58 -38.66
CA LYS A 518 2.58 -23.58 -38.93
C LYS A 518 2.76 -22.58 -37.75
N ALA A 519 2.03 -22.78 -36.67
CA ALA A 519 2.07 -21.86 -35.54
C ALA A 519 3.44 -21.77 -34.86
N ILE A 520 4.26 -22.83 -34.95
CA ILE A 520 5.57 -22.92 -34.27
C ILE A 520 6.68 -23.07 -35.32
N THR A 521 7.75 -22.30 -35.13
CA THR A 521 9.00 -22.32 -35.91
C THR A 521 10.15 -22.64 -34.98
N GLU A 522 10.94 -23.65 -35.28
CA GLU A 522 12.14 -24.10 -34.56
C GLU A 522 13.41 -23.47 -35.15
#